data_cbc007006bfc27daeb3216d74a90551d
#
_entry.id   cbc007006bfc27daeb3216d74a90551d
#
_cell.length_a   1.000
_cell.length_b   1.000
_cell.length_c   1.000
_cell.angle_alpha   90.00
_cell.angle_beta   90.00
_cell.angle_gamma   90.00
#
_symmetry.space_group_name_H-M   'P 1'
#
loop_
_entity.id
_entity.type
_entity.pdbx_description
1 polymer ?
#
loop_
_entity_poly.entity_id
_entity_poly.type
_entity_poly.pdbx_seq_one_letter_code
_entity_poly.pdbx_strand_id
1 'polypeptide(L)'
;MKRNNLIKGFLYLGIASFSIGCTNLDEEILDGVPTKDSAGNATNTAASLVAAYEGLRDFNGQGGVYAMDEMSTDAMVGPTRGGDWDDNGAWRQIHTHTWAPDHPEVRNAWNSLLSNAYNCNLVIENGGTAAQVVQARFLRAWYYYNVIDLFGQAPYRPAGSALTDDPKVWKRAEATEFFIKELEAIIGALPARTANDASIANKDAAHFLLAKFYLNKAVFTAADPAGPYTFAAADMTKVVQNVDAISNTLAANYWLNFSPNNNTSSEIIFSSKNNKGGDGGNMQSKWRMSNHYNQTPDGWNGFATVADYYSNFNAADARRTYSTPDIIRNFGNPAGFLEGQMFKPGGTEALKDRNGNNLVYSKEVTLITSGKSLETAGVRAFKYVPDFDNIGQPDNDLILMRYADALLMKAEAIARGGSGSVGDIMTRLATRAGVAPAPATLDGIYAERGRELWWEGWRRNDAIRFGKFLAARGLKPYTSDKKYVLYPIPAQALFNANLTQNPGY
;
A
#
# COMPACT_ATOMS: atom_id res chain seq x y z
N MET A 1 -54.28 -54.00 -37.33
CA MET A 1 -54.93 -52.81 -36.67
C MET A 1 -55.14 -53.17 -35.20
N LYS A 2 -54.45 -52.64 -34.27
CA LYS A 2 -54.64 -52.51 -32.80
C LYS A 2 -53.25 -52.48 -32.08
N ARG A 3 -52.60 -51.38 -32.30
CA ARG A 3 -51.31 -51.20 -31.52
C ARG A 3 -50.92 -49.70 -31.24
N ASN A 4 -51.80 -48.76 -31.49
CA ASN A 4 -51.52 -47.31 -31.41
C ASN A 4 -52.25 -46.54 -30.31
N ASN A 5 -52.99 -47.17 -29.42
CA ASN A 5 -53.81 -46.47 -28.42
C ASN A 5 -53.25 -46.58 -26.97
N LEU A 6 -52.10 -47.24 -26.75
CA LEU A 6 -51.48 -47.34 -25.40
C LEU A 6 -50.38 -46.30 -25.15
N ILE A 7 -49.89 -45.60 -26.17
CA ILE A 7 -48.82 -44.63 -26.05
C ILE A 7 -49.33 -43.21 -25.74
N LYS A 8 -50.59 -42.91 -25.99
CA LYS A 8 -51.18 -41.59 -25.72
C LYS A 8 -51.71 -41.41 -24.29
N GLY A 9 -51.80 -42.48 -23.50
CA GLY A 9 -52.25 -42.39 -22.10
C GLY A 9 -51.11 -42.09 -21.10
N PHE A 10 -49.88 -42.37 -21.46
CA PHE A 10 -48.72 -42.14 -20.56
C PHE A 10 -48.13 -40.76 -20.71
N LEU A 11 -48.48 -39.99 -21.72
CA LEU A 11 -47.94 -38.65 -21.95
C LEU A 11 -48.69 -37.52 -21.21
N TYR A 12 -49.87 -37.82 -20.65
CA TYR A 12 -50.67 -36.84 -19.89
C TYR A 12 -50.59 -37.00 -18.36
N LEU A 13 -49.95 -38.04 -17.85
CA LEU A 13 -49.72 -38.21 -16.40
C LEU A 13 -48.38 -37.74 -15.91
N GLY A 14 -47.47 -37.28 -16.81
CA GLY A 14 -46.14 -36.81 -16.50
C GLY A 14 -45.99 -35.30 -16.32
N ILE A 15 -47.05 -34.50 -16.53
CA ILE A 15 -46.99 -33.02 -16.51
C ILE A 15 -47.64 -32.40 -15.24
N ALA A 16 -48.25 -33.21 -14.37
CA ALA A 16 -48.92 -32.69 -13.17
C ALA A 16 -48.15 -32.78 -11.87
N SER A 17 -46.80 -33.05 -11.88
CA SER A 17 -46.03 -33.21 -10.66
C SER A 17 -44.83 -32.26 -10.52
N PHE A 18 -44.82 -31.15 -11.25
CA PHE A 18 -43.74 -30.13 -11.10
C PHE A 18 -44.33 -28.74 -10.84
N SER A 19 -44.99 -28.59 -9.72
CA SER A 19 -45.33 -27.24 -9.23
C SER A 19 -45.75 -27.29 -7.75
N ILE A 20 -44.88 -27.69 -6.84
CA ILE A 20 -44.84 -27.20 -5.44
C ILE A 20 -43.38 -27.31 -4.98
N GLY A 21 -42.64 -26.32 -5.29
CA GLY A 21 -41.36 -26.02 -4.69
C GLY A 21 -41.31 -24.51 -4.50
N CYS A 22 -42.14 -24.00 -3.60
CA CYS A 22 -41.85 -22.70 -2.98
C CYS A 22 -40.66 -22.93 -2.06
N THR A 23 -39.46 -22.73 -2.55
CA THR A 23 -38.34 -22.41 -1.67
C THR A 23 -38.59 -20.99 -1.19
N ASN A 24 -39.11 -20.84 0.01
CA ASN A 24 -38.90 -19.61 0.77
C ASN A 24 -37.41 -19.45 0.92
N LEU A 25 -36.80 -18.59 0.13
CA LEU A 25 -35.52 -18.02 0.36
C LEU A 25 -35.71 -16.89 1.40
N ASP A 26 -36.11 -17.25 2.61
CA ASP A 26 -35.90 -16.37 3.75
C ASP A 26 -34.41 -16.42 4.06
N GLU A 27 -33.73 -15.35 3.71
CA GLU A 27 -32.32 -15.14 4.02
C GLU A 27 -32.21 -15.05 5.54
N GLU A 28 -31.74 -16.13 6.18
CA GLU A 28 -31.48 -16.14 7.61
C GLU A 28 -30.18 -15.36 7.85
N ILE A 29 -30.30 -14.09 8.28
CA ILE A 29 -29.17 -13.25 8.64
C ILE A 29 -28.60 -13.79 9.95
N LEU A 30 -27.55 -14.60 9.86
CA LEU A 30 -26.99 -15.35 10.99
C LEU A 30 -26.19 -14.51 11.99
N ASP A 31 -25.80 -13.25 11.67
CA ASP A 31 -25.02 -12.39 12.57
C ASP A 31 -25.34 -10.90 12.40
N GLY A 32 -25.88 -10.30 13.45
CA GLY A 32 -26.05 -8.86 13.62
C GLY A 32 -27.48 -8.33 13.45
N VAL A 33 -27.82 -7.31 14.20
CA VAL A 33 -29.10 -6.59 14.07
C VAL A 33 -29.01 -5.74 12.78
N PRO A 34 -29.84 -6.02 11.75
CA PRO A 34 -29.80 -5.20 10.55
C PRO A 34 -30.28 -3.79 10.87
N THR A 35 -29.41 -2.80 10.70
CA THR A 35 -29.83 -1.40 10.63
C THR A 35 -30.25 -1.09 9.20
N LYS A 36 -31.24 -0.22 9.03
CA LYS A 36 -31.67 0.22 7.71
C LYS A 36 -30.91 1.47 7.30
N ASP A 37 -30.45 1.53 6.07
CA ASP A 37 -30.02 2.79 5.46
C ASP A 37 -31.23 3.72 5.23
N SER A 38 -31.00 4.96 4.80
CA SER A 38 -32.09 5.90 4.52
C SER A 38 -32.99 5.50 3.34
N ALA A 39 -32.58 4.51 2.55
CA ALA A 39 -33.40 3.88 1.49
C ALA A 39 -34.18 2.67 2.00
N GLY A 40 -34.04 2.29 3.30
CA GLY A 40 -34.74 1.18 3.92
C GLY A 40 -34.06 -0.18 3.76
N ASN A 41 -32.85 -0.24 3.20
CA ASN A 41 -32.08 -1.48 3.06
C ASN A 41 -31.36 -1.83 4.38
N ALA A 42 -31.33 -3.11 4.71
CA ALA A 42 -30.58 -3.58 5.89
C ALA A 42 -29.07 -3.37 5.67
N THR A 43 -28.40 -2.65 6.58
CA THR A 43 -26.94 -2.52 6.61
C THR A 43 -26.35 -3.40 7.69
N ASN A 44 -25.42 -4.27 7.32
CA ASN A 44 -24.66 -5.06 8.27
C ASN A 44 -23.36 -4.32 8.60
N THR A 45 -23.33 -3.59 9.71
CA THR A 45 -22.15 -2.80 10.13
C THR A 45 -20.93 -3.68 10.41
N ALA A 46 -21.11 -4.93 10.83
CA ALA A 46 -20.00 -5.88 10.98
C ALA A 46 -19.38 -6.24 9.62
N ALA A 47 -20.21 -6.54 8.62
CA ALA A 47 -19.73 -6.81 7.27
C ALA A 47 -19.05 -5.58 6.64
N SER A 48 -19.57 -4.38 6.86
CA SER A 48 -18.94 -3.13 6.40
C SER A 48 -17.59 -2.89 7.06
N LEU A 49 -17.44 -3.22 8.34
CA LEU A 49 -16.14 -3.12 9.02
C LEU A 49 -15.15 -4.14 8.46
N VAL A 50 -15.58 -5.39 8.24
CA VAL A 50 -14.77 -6.41 7.59
C VAL A 50 -14.32 -5.92 6.21
N ALA A 51 -15.23 -5.40 5.38
CA ALA A 51 -14.90 -4.86 4.07
C ALA A 51 -13.89 -3.70 4.16
N ALA A 52 -14.00 -2.84 5.18
CA ALA A 52 -13.03 -1.77 5.40
C ALA A 52 -11.61 -2.30 5.75
N TYR A 53 -11.50 -3.40 6.51
CA TYR A 53 -10.22 -4.07 6.75
C TYR A 53 -9.70 -4.79 5.50
N GLU A 54 -10.58 -5.49 4.76
CA GLU A 54 -10.23 -6.15 3.50
C GLU A 54 -9.65 -5.17 2.47
N GLY A 55 -10.17 -3.94 2.43
CA GLY A 55 -9.66 -2.88 1.57
C GLY A 55 -8.20 -2.50 1.81
N LEU A 56 -7.62 -2.83 2.97
CA LEU A 56 -6.19 -2.66 3.22
C LEU A 56 -5.32 -3.55 2.29
N ARG A 57 -5.89 -4.63 1.75
CA ARG A 57 -5.23 -5.50 0.77
C ARG A 57 -4.96 -4.83 -0.57
N ASP A 58 -5.65 -3.73 -0.89
CA ASP A 58 -5.40 -2.97 -2.12
C ASP A 58 -3.98 -2.38 -2.16
N PHE A 59 -3.37 -2.15 -0.99
CA PHE A 59 -1.97 -1.73 -0.87
C PHE A 59 -0.96 -2.86 -1.18
N ASN A 60 -1.40 -4.11 -1.30
CA ASN A 60 -0.57 -5.24 -1.72
C ASN A 60 -0.35 -5.27 -3.24
N GLY A 61 -1.30 -4.76 -4.01
CA GLY A 61 -1.26 -4.77 -5.47
C GLY A 61 -0.02 -4.06 -6.03
N GLN A 62 0.35 -4.40 -7.26
CA GLN A 62 1.42 -3.71 -7.97
C GLN A 62 0.98 -2.32 -8.48
N GLY A 63 -0.31 -2.10 -8.68
CA GLY A 63 -0.90 -0.87 -9.20
C GLY A 63 -1.45 0.06 -8.10
N GLY A 64 -2.31 0.99 -8.51
CA GLY A 64 -3.02 1.90 -7.62
C GLY A 64 -2.09 2.71 -6.72
N VAL A 65 -2.43 2.79 -5.44
CA VAL A 65 -1.68 3.58 -4.45
C VAL A 65 -0.21 3.20 -4.41
N TYR A 66 0.11 1.89 -4.40
CA TYR A 66 1.48 1.42 -4.30
C TYR A 66 2.37 1.88 -5.47
N ALA A 67 1.89 1.72 -6.71
CA ALA A 67 2.65 2.20 -7.87
C ALA A 67 2.81 3.72 -7.85
N MET A 68 1.77 4.46 -7.45
CA MET A 68 1.82 5.91 -7.37
C MET A 68 2.83 6.40 -6.33
N ASP A 69 2.99 5.68 -5.20
CA ASP A 69 3.91 6.07 -4.13
C ASP A 69 5.36 5.64 -4.35
N GLU A 70 5.59 4.54 -5.08
CA GLU A 70 6.96 4.06 -5.30
C GLU A 70 7.47 4.37 -6.71
N MET A 71 6.70 4.08 -7.76
CA MET A 71 7.17 4.21 -9.14
C MET A 71 7.29 5.66 -9.59
N SER A 72 6.54 6.59 -9.00
CA SER A 72 6.71 8.03 -9.28
C SER A 72 8.01 8.62 -8.72
N THR A 73 8.88 7.80 -8.11
CA THR A 73 10.08 8.22 -7.38
C THR A 73 11.38 7.73 -8.03
N ASP A 74 12.49 7.90 -7.30
CA ASP A 74 13.79 7.36 -7.64
C ASP A 74 13.94 5.86 -7.30
N ALA A 75 12.97 5.25 -6.60
CA ALA A 75 13.11 3.90 -6.06
C ALA A 75 12.73 2.78 -7.03
N MET A 76 11.77 3.02 -7.91
CA MET A 76 11.16 1.98 -8.74
C MET A 76 10.90 2.44 -10.17
N VAL A 77 10.96 1.50 -11.10
CA VAL A 77 10.57 1.70 -12.50
C VAL A 77 9.86 0.46 -13.04
N GLY A 78 8.86 0.67 -13.88
CA GLY A 78 8.19 -0.36 -14.67
C GLY A 78 8.53 -0.20 -16.16
N PRO A 79 9.64 -0.79 -16.66
CA PRO A 79 10.01 -0.65 -18.06
C PRO A 79 9.17 -1.57 -18.95
N THR A 80 8.98 -1.19 -20.20
CA THR A 80 8.45 -2.09 -21.23
C THR A 80 9.39 -3.26 -21.45
N ARG A 81 8.87 -4.49 -21.44
CA ARG A 81 9.65 -5.72 -21.57
C ARG A 81 9.21 -6.52 -22.81
N GLY A 82 9.52 -5.98 -23.98
CA GLY A 82 9.01 -6.51 -25.24
C GLY A 82 7.51 -6.19 -25.42
N GLY A 83 6.67 -7.22 -25.50
CA GLY A 83 5.21 -7.07 -25.51
C GLY A 83 4.58 -6.94 -24.13
N ASP A 84 5.36 -7.16 -23.07
CA ASP A 84 4.87 -7.15 -21.70
C ASP A 84 5.10 -5.77 -21.04
N TRP A 85 4.22 -5.37 -20.12
CA TRP A 85 4.35 -4.14 -19.31
C TRP A 85 4.38 -2.84 -20.12
N ASP A 86 3.88 -2.84 -21.35
CA ASP A 86 3.70 -1.60 -22.09
C ASP A 86 2.49 -0.82 -21.56
N ASP A 87 1.34 -1.48 -21.45
CA ASP A 87 0.08 -0.97 -20.91
C ASP A 87 -0.20 0.47 -21.38
N ASN A 88 -0.03 0.74 -22.66
CA ASN A 88 -0.10 2.07 -23.28
C ASN A 88 0.80 3.12 -22.59
N GLY A 89 1.92 2.68 -22.02
CA GLY A 89 2.88 3.54 -21.34
C GLY A 89 2.53 3.88 -19.89
N ALA A 90 1.50 3.28 -19.29
CA ALA A 90 1.03 3.65 -17.96
C ALA A 90 2.15 3.67 -16.91
N TRP A 91 2.96 2.62 -16.84
CA TRP A 91 4.05 2.54 -15.87
C TRP A 91 5.16 3.57 -16.12
N ARG A 92 5.51 3.79 -17.41
CA ARG A 92 6.48 4.83 -17.78
C ARG A 92 5.98 6.22 -17.46
N GLN A 93 4.69 6.49 -17.67
CA GLN A 93 4.06 7.78 -17.35
C GLN A 93 4.15 8.10 -15.87
N ILE A 94 3.96 7.10 -14.98
CA ILE A 94 4.14 7.31 -13.53
C ILE A 94 5.60 7.68 -13.23
N HIS A 95 6.57 6.93 -13.76
CA HIS A 95 7.99 7.19 -13.49
C HIS A 95 8.46 8.54 -14.01
N THR A 96 7.98 8.95 -15.20
CA THR A 96 8.41 10.17 -15.89
C THR A 96 7.58 11.39 -15.55
N HIS A 97 6.57 11.30 -14.67
CA HIS A 97 5.65 12.39 -14.36
C HIS A 97 4.97 12.97 -15.61
N THR A 98 4.30 12.10 -16.38
CA THR A 98 3.58 12.46 -17.61
C THR A 98 2.15 11.91 -17.61
N TRP A 99 1.64 11.53 -16.44
CA TRP A 99 0.26 11.06 -16.29
C TRP A 99 -0.77 12.17 -16.55
N ALA A 100 -1.98 11.77 -16.92
CA ALA A 100 -3.13 12.62 -17.21
C ALA A 100 -4.36 12.17 -16.39
N PRO A 101 -5.49 12.94 -16.42
CA PRO A 101 -6.68 12.62 -15.63
C PRO A 101 -7.38 11.30 -15.96
N ASP A 102 -7.09 10.70 -17.10
CA ASP A 102 -7.60 9.39 -17.55
C ASP A 102 -6.68 8.22 -17.22
N HIS A 103 -5.56 8.48 -16.54
CA HIS A 103 -4.59 7.44 -16.20
C HIS A 103 -5.22 6.33 -15.34
N PRO A 104 -5.09 5.04 -15.72
CA PRO A 104 -5.80 3.94 -15.06
C PRO A 104 -5.45 3.81 -13.57
N GLU A 105 -4.18 3.94 -13.19
CA GLU A 105 -3.76 3.78 -11.79
C GLU A 105 -4.22 4.94 -10.90
N VAL A 106 -4.34 6.14 -11.45
CA VAL A 106 -4.93 7.30 -10.76
C VAL A 106 -6.39 7.03 -10.41
N ARG A 107 -7.16 6.52 -11.39
CA ARG A 107 -8.56 6.13 -11.20
C ARG A 107 -8.71 4.97 -10.21
N ASN A 108 -7.86 3.94 -10.33
CA ASN A 108 -7.91 2.77 -9.45
C ASN A 108 -7.64 3.17 -8.00
N ALA A 109 -6.62 3.97 -7.72
CA ALA A 109 -6.30 4.47 -6.38
C ALA A 109 -7.45 5.32 -5.80
N TRP A 110 -8.00 6.25 -6.58
CA TRP A 110 -9.12 7.08 -6.18
C TRP A 110 -10.34 6.25 -5.77
N ASN A 111 -10.75 5.32 -6.63
CA ASN A 111 -11.92 4.50 -6.39
C ASN A 111 -11.74 3.58 -5.18
N SER A 112 -10.60 2.91 -5.07
CA SER A 112 -10.30 2.01 -3.95
C SER A 112 -10.33 2.76 -2.61
N LEU A 113 -9.58 3.85 -2.49
CA LEU A 113 -9.51 4.62 -1.26
C LEU A 113 -10.88 5.14 -0.80
N LEU A 114 -11.67 5.68 -1.73
CA LEU A 114 -12.98 6.25 -1.39
C LEU A 114 -14.06 5.20 -1.12
N SER A 115 -14.04 4.07 -1.82
CA SER A 115 -14.95 2.95 -1.52
C SER A 115 -14.72 2.41 -0.12
N ASN A 116 -13.46 2.25 0.28
CA ASN A 116 -13.13 1.76 1.62
C ASN A 116 -13.41 2.80 2.71
N ALA A 117 -13.20 4.08 2.43
CA ALA A 117 -13.63 5.16 3.32
C ALA A 117 -15.16 5.20 3.48
N TYR A 118 -15.92 4.90 2.43
CA TYR A 118 -17.37 4.78 2.51
C TYR A 118 -17.83 3.59 3.35
N ASN A 119 -17.17 2.43 3.25
CA ASN A 119 -17.42 1.30 4.15
C ASN A 119 -17.27 1.71 5.62
N CYS A 120 -16.28 2.54 5.95
CA CYS A 120 -16.14 3.09 7.29
C CYS A 120 -17.32 4.00 7.70
N ASN A 121 -17.82 4.84 6.76
CA ASN A 121 -18.99 5.70 7.03
C ASN A 121 -20.23 4.87 7.31
N LEU A 122 -20.44 3.76 6.61
CA LEU A 122 -21.56 2.84 6.88
C LEU A 122 -21.54 2.33 8.33
N VAL A 123 -20.36 1.98 8.86
CA VAL A 123 -20.23 1.54 10.26
C VAL A 123 -20.51 2.67 11.24
N ILE A 124 -19.97 3.86 10.98
CA ILE A 124 -20.05 5.00 11.89
C ILE A 124 -21.47 5.55 11.99
N GLU A 125 -22.19 5.60 10.87
CA GLU A 125 -23.47 6.33 10.76
C GLU A 125 -24.68 5.42 10.87
N ASN A 126 -24.53 4.09 10.68
CA ASN A 126 -25.63 3.12 10.73
C ASN A 126 -25.70 2.27 12.01
N GLY A 127 -25.16 2.78 13.13
CA GLY A 127 -25.33 2.17 14.43
C GLY A 127 -24.38 1.02 14.74
N GLY A 128 -23.15 1.06 14.26
CA GLY A 128 -22.09 0.16 14.71
C GLY A 128 -21.90 0.24 16.23
N THR A 129 -21.45 -0.85 16.84
CA THR A 129 -21.08 -0.82 18.28
C THR A 129 -19.97 0.19 18.55
N ALA A 130 -19.82 0.66 19.77
CA ALA A 130 -18.78 1.62 20.12
C ALA A 130 -17.38 1.15 19.69
N ALA A 131 -17.07 -0.14 19.85
CA ALA A 131 -15.80 -0.73 19.42
C ALA A 131 -15.64 -0.75 17.88
N GLN A 132 -16.71 -1.04 17.13
CA GLN A 132 -16.69 -0.99 15.67
C GLN A 132 -16.52 0.44 15.17
N VAL A 133 -17.25 1.40 15.73
CA VAL A 133 -17.19 2.81 15.36
C VAL A 133 -15.78 3.38 15.56
N VAL A 134 -15.11 3.08 16.67
CA VAL A 134 -13.73 3.55 16.93
C VAL A 134 -12.74 2.99 15.91
N GLN A 135 -12.85 1.70 15.56
CA GLN A 135 -12.03 1.08 14.53
C GLN A 135 -12.31 1.68 13.15
N ALA A 136 -13.58 1.84 12.79
CA ALA A 136 -13.97 2.44 11.50
C ALA A 136 -13.47 3.89 11.37
N ARG A 137 -13.49 4.69 12.43
CA ARG A 137 -12.95 6.06 12.45
C ARG A 137 -11.44 6.08 12.23
N PHE A 138 -10.70 5.14 12.81
CA PHE A 138 -9.27 4.98 12.56
C PHE A 138 -9.00 4.60 11.10
N LEU A 139 -9.69 3.57 10.57
CA LEU A 139 -9.54 3.13 9.17
C LEU A 139 -9.92 4.25 8.19
N ARG A 140 -10.99 5.00 8.47
CA ARG A 140 -11.37 6.17 7.69
C ARG A 140 -10.26 7.21 7.64
N ALA A 141 -9.63 7.52 8.77
CA ALA A 141 -8.51 8.43 8.84
C ALA A 141 -7.29 7.93 8.04
N TRP A 142 -7.03 6.62 8.04
CA TRP A 142 -6.00 6.00 7.19
C TRP A 142 -6.30 6.18 5.70
N TYR A 143 -7.50 5.85 5.24
CA TYR A 143 -7.86 6.01 3.84
C TYR A 143 -7.82 7.46 3.39
N TYR A 144 -8.34 8.38 4.19
CA TYR A 144 -8.29 9.81 3.87
C TYR A 144 -6.91 10.42 4.00
N TYR A 145 -6.00 9.88 4.82
CA TYR A 145 -4.60 10.28 4.77
C TYR A 145 -4.02 10.11 3.36
N ASN A 146 -4.26 8.95 2.75
CA ASN A 146 -3.80 8.66 1.39
C ASN A 146 -4.54 9.52 0.33
N VAL A 147 -5.84 9.76 0.48
CA VAL A 147 -6.58 10.69 -0.41
C VAL A 147 -6.01 12.10 -0.34
N ILE A 148 -5.74 12.61 0.85
CA ILE A 148 -5.15 13.94 1.10
C ILE A 148 -3.75 14.04 0.51
N ASP A 149 -2.92 13.00 0.68
CA ASP A 149 -1.56 12.99 0.16
C ASP A 149 -1.52 12.94 -1.37
N LEU A 150 -2.32 12.07 -1.99
CA LEU A 150 -2.31 11.85 -3.43
C LEU A 150 -3.08 12.91 -4.21
N PHE A 151 -4.27 13.30 -3.75
CA PHE A 151 -5.23 14.08 -4.54
C PHE A 151 -5.52 15.48 -4.01
N GLY A 152 -5.27 15.76 -2.73
CA GLY A 152 -5.48 17.08 -2.13
C GLY A 152 -6.93 17.51 -1.94
N GLN A 153 -7.90 16.75 -2.41
CA GLN A 153 -9.33 16.95 -2.21
C GLN A 153 -9.95 15.70 -1.62
N ALA A 154 -10.76 15.84 -0.60
CA ALA A 154 -11.31 14.73 0.18
C ALA A 154 -12.85 14.73 0.11
N PRO A 155 -13.45 14.07 -0.89
CA PRO A 155 -14.91 13.96 -0.98
C PRO A 155 -15.43 13.04 0.13
N TYR A 156 -16.47 13.48 0.81
CA TYR A 156 -17.14 12.76 1.86
C TYR A 156 -18.61 12.56 1.50
N ARG A 157 -19.03 11.32 1.48
CA ARG A 157 -20.42 10.93 1.29
C ARG A 157 -20.95 10.31 2.57
N PRO A 158 -21.96 10.93 3.23
CA PRO A 158 -22.64 10.31 4.35
C PRO A 158 -23.30 8.99 3.97
N ALA A 159 -23.43 8.07 4.93
CA ALA A 159 -24.23 6.87 4.74
C ALA A 159 -25.67 7.25 4.41
N GLY A 160 -26.27 6.54 3.47
CA GLY A 160 -27.65 6.78 3.06
C GLY A 160 -27.90 8.01 2.19
N SER A 161 -26.85 8.72 1.76
CA SER A 161 -27.00 9.72 0.69
C SER A 161 -27.44 9.05 -0.60
N ALA A 162 -28.36 9.68 -1.36
CA ALA A 162 -28.71 9.20 -2.69
C ALA A 162 -27.47 9.21 -3.60
N LEU A 163 -27.39 8.26 -4.55
CA LEU A 163 -26.28 8.19 -5.50
C LEU A 163 -26.16 9.45 -6.37
N THR A 164 -27.28 10.18 -6.51
CA THR A 164 -27.37 11.44 -7.24
C THR A 164 -26.90 12.66 -6.44
N ASP A 165 -26.74 12.53 -5.12
CA ASP A 165 -26.30 13.64 -4.28
C ASP A 165 -24.80 13.87 -4.45
N ASP A 166 -24.41 15.13 -4.62
CA ASP A 166 -23.01 15.49 -4.65
C ASP A 166 -22.41 15.39 -3.24
N PRO A 167 -21.28 14.66 -3.04
CA PRO A 167 -20.61 14.61 -1.74
C PRO A 167 -20.09 15.98 -1.33
N LYS A 168 -20.01 16.23 -0.03
CA LYS A 168 -19.21 17.33 0.50
C LYS A 168 -17.75 17.07 0.16
N VAL A 169 -17.03 18.10 -0.28
CA VAL A 169 -15.58 18.00 -0.55
C VAL A 169 -14.82 18.89 0.43
N TRP A 170 -14.00 18.30 1.28
CA TRP A 170 -13.05 19.04 2.11
C TRP A 170 -11.82 19.42 1.30
N LYS A 171 -11.36 20.66 1.48
CA LYS A 171 -10.04 21.06 1.01
C LYS A 171 -8.95 20.34 1.81
N ARG A 172 -7.75 20.23 1.23
CA ARG A 172 -6.61 19.49 1.81
C ARG A 172 -6.33 19.87 3.27
N ALA A 173 -6.25 21.17 3.56
CA ALA A 173 -6.02 21.70 4.91
C ALA A 173 -7.18 21.38 5.87
N GLU A 174 -8.43 21.57 5.43
CA GLU A 174 -9.63 21.27 6.22
C GLU A 174 -9.69 19.79 6.61
N ALA A 175 -9.47 18.90 5.65
CA ALA A 175 -9.45 17.45 5.89
C ALA A 175 -8.32 17.07 6.87
N THR A 176 -7.14 17.66 6.72
CA THR A 176 -6.00 17.39 7.62
C THR A 176 -6.35 17.73 9.08
N GLU A 177 -6.89 18.90 9.33
CA GLU A 177 -7.29 19.31 10.68
C GLU A 177 -8.44 18.46 11.23
N PHE A 178 -9.40 18.07 10.38
CA PHE A 178 -10.49 17.19 10.76
C PHE A 178 -9.97 15.84 11.24
N PHE A 179 -9.10 15.17 10.48
CA PHE A 179 -8.62 13.83 10.83
C PHE A 179 -7.62 13.82 11.97
N ILE A 180 -6.85 14.88 12.18
CA ILE A 180 -6.04 15.06 13.40
C ILE A 180 -6.96 15.06 14.63
N LYS A 181 -8.00 15.90 14.65
CA LYS A 181 -8.95 15.98 15.76
C LYS A 181 -9.71 14.67 15.95
N GLU A 182 -10.08 14.00 14.87
CA GLU A 182 -10.78 12.73 14.93
C GLU A 182 -9.93 11.64 15.60
N LEU A 183 -8.66 11.51 15.21
CA LEU A 183 -7.71 10.56 15.80
C LEU A 183 -7.45 10.88 17.29
N GLU A 184 -7.23 12.14 17.62
CA GLU A 184 -7.07 12.57 19.03
C GLU A 184 -8.28 12.21 19.90
N ALA A 185 -9.49 12.33 19.34
CA ALA A 185 -10.72 12.00 20.06
C ALA A 185 -10.93 10.49 20.29
N ILE A 186 -10.43 9.63 19.40
CA ILE A 186 -10.68 8.17 19.49
C ILE A 186 -9.55 7.39 20.15
N ILE A 187 -8.34 7.94 20.23
CA ILE A 187 -7.15 7.20 20.65
C ILE A 187 -7.31 6.56 22.04
N GLY A 188 -7.98 7.25 22.96
CA GLY A 188 -8.26 6.73 24.31
C GLY A 188 -9.15 5.49 24.32
N ALA A 189 -10.03 5.34 23.34
CA ALA A 189 -11.00 4.24 23.22
C ALA A 189 -10.49 3.06 22.37
N LEU A 190 -9.40 3.24 21.62
CA LEU A 190 -8.78 2.14 20.88
C LEU A 190 -8.12 1.13 21.83
N PRO A 191 -8.11 -0.17 21.49
CA PRO A 191 -7.40 -1.17 22.28
C PRO A 191 -5.87 -0.95 22.22
N ALA A 192 -5.17 -1.48 23.21
CA ALA A 192 -3.73 -1.66 23.09
C ALA A 192 -3.42 -2.67 21.97
N ARG A 193 -2.24 -2.58 21.37
CA ARG A 193 -1.78 -3.58 20.41
C ARG A 193 -1.74 -4.96 21.08
N THR A 194 -2.30 -5.96 20.40
CA THR A 194 -2.22 -7.35 20.86
C THR A 194 -0.88 -7.95 20.42
N ALA A 195 -0.22 -8.70 21.29
CA ALA A 195 0.96 -9.46 20.91
C ALA A 195 0.61 -10.44 19.76
N ASN A 196 1.48 -10.51 18.75
CA ASN A 196 1.33 -11.38 17.58
C ASN A 196 0.11 -11.08 16.68
N ASP A 197 -0.55 -9.95 16.86
CA ASP A 197 -1.60 -9.48 15.95
C ASP A 197 -1.61 -7.94 15.90
N ALA A 198 -1.12 -7.39 14.80
CA ALA A 198 -1.12 -5.95 14.53
C ALA A 198 -2.21 -5.55 13.51
N SER A 199 -3.12 -6.45 13.15
CA SER A 199 -4.10 -6.22 12.09
C SER A 199 -5.34 -5.44 12.53
N ILE A 200 -5.54 -5.30 13.84
CA ILE A 200 -6.66 -4.55 14.39
C ILE A 200 -6.22 -3.13 14.75
N ALA A 201 -7.08 -2.15 14.44
CA ALA A 201 -6.87 -0.76 14.82
C ALA A 201 -6.59 -0.65 16.33
N ASN A 202 -5.45 -0.04 16.67
CA ASN A 202 -4.94 0.01 18.03
C ASN A 202 -4.34 1.38 18.37
N LYS A 203 -4.02 1.61 19.64
CA LYS A 203 -3.48 2.91 20.12
C LYS A 203 -2.17 3.28 19.43
N ASP A 204 -1.26 2.34 19.27
CA ASP A 204 0.06 2.59 18.65
C ASP A 204 -0.10 2.98 17.19
N ALA A 205 -1.03 2.36 16.47
CA ALA A 205 -1.36 2.72 15.08
C ALA A 205 -1.97 4.14 14.99
N ALA A 206 -2.80 4.54 15.94
CA ALA A 206 -3.35 5.89 15.97
C ALA A 206 -2.27 6.94 16.30
N HIS A 207 -1.37 6.66 17.24
CA HIS A 207 -0.19 7.50 17.48
C HIS A 207 0.70 7.63 16.26
N PHE A 208 0.96 6.51 15.57
CA PHE A 208 1.74 6.54 14.33
C PHE A 208 1.06 7.41 13.26
N LEU A 209 -0.23 7.27 13.03
CA LEU A 209 -0.96 8.04 12.03
C LEU A 209 -1.04 9.53 12.40
N LEU A 210 -1.23 9.86 13.67
CA LEU A 210 -1.12 11.24 14.18
C LEU A 210 0.28 11.81 13.92
N ALA A 211 1.35 11.06 14.19
CA ALA A 211 2.71 11.49 13.88
C ALA A 211 2.89 11.76 12.37
N LYS A 212 2.32 10.91 11.50
CA LYS A 212 2.31 11.14 10.03
C LYS A 212 1.55 12.40 9.64
N PHE A 213 0.37 12.65 10.20
CA PHE A 213 -0.39 13.87 9.93
C PHE A 213 0.37 15.11 10.37
N TYR A 214 0.88 15.15 11.60
CA TYR A 214 1.63 16.31 12.10
C TYR A 214 2.93 16.55 11.32
N LEU A 215 3.66 15.49 10.94
CA LEU A 215 4.87 15.60 10.15
C LEU A 215 4.61 16.18 8.75
N ASN A 216 3.48 15.81 8.14
CA ASN A 216 3.10 16.27 6.81
C ASN A 216 2.18 17.50 6.83
N LYS A 217 1.81 18.02 8.00
CA LYS A 217 0.86 19.15 8.10
C LYS A 217 1.32 20.37 7.29
N ALA A 218 2.59 20.73 7.36
CA ALA A 218 3.15 21.84 6.58
C ALA A 218 2.98 21.63 5.06
N VAL A 219 3.07 20.37 4.57
CA VAL A 219 2.85 20.02 3.17
C VAL A 219 1.36 20.07 2.81
N PHE A 220 0.52 19.51 3.67
CA PHE A 220 -0.92 19.37 3.42
C PHE A 220 -1.68 20.69 3.53
N THR A 221 -1.15 21.65 4.30
CA THR A 221 -1.77 22.96 4.49
C THR A 221 -1.12 24.08 3.67
N ALA A 222 -0.05 23.77 2.90
CA ALA A 222 0.60 24.75 2.05
C ALA A 222 -0.35 25.28 0.97
N ALA A 223 -0.31 26.57 0.72
CA ALA A 223 -1.11 27.23 -0.30
C ALA A 223 -0.75 26.75 -1.72
N ASP A 224 0.56 26.56 -1.98
CA ASP A 224 1.05 25.85 -3.18
C ASP A 224 1.45 24.42 -2.76
N PRO A 225 0.83 23.37 -3.32
CA PRO A 225 1.19 21.99 -3.00
C PRO A 225 2.66 21.64 -3.25
N ALA A 226 3.36 22.39 -4.10
CA ALA A 226 4.79 22.19 -4.38
C ALA A 226 5.72 22.94 -3.39
N GLY A 227 5.17 23.64 -2.42
CA GLY A 227 5.93 24.41 -1.42
C GLY A 227 6.29 25.84 -1.86
N PRO A 228 7.18 26.50 -1.14
CA PRO A 228 7.97 25.99 -0.03
C PRO A 228 7.15 25.66 1.23
N TYR A 229 7.63 24.69 2.03
CA TYR A 229 6.96 24.26 3.26
C TYR A 229 7.59 24.86 4.50
N THR A 230 6.77 25.36 5.42
CA THR A 230 7.21 25.88 6.71
C THR A 230 6.73 24.96 7.83
N PHE A 231 7.66 24.26 8.44
CA PHE A 231 7.38 23.31 9.52
C PHE A 231 7.33 24.05 10.85
N ALA A 232 6.16 24.02 11.50
CA ALA A 232 5.99 24.65 12.81
C ALA A 232 6.62 23.74 13.90
N ALA A 233 7.47 24.32 14.75
CA ALA A 233 8.12 23.56 15.84
C ALA A 233 7.10 22.90 16.78
N ALA A 234 5.92 23.50 16.99
CA ALA A 234 4.85 22.90 17.78
C ALA A 234 4.30 21.61 17.14
N ASP A 235 4.07 21.58 15.82
CA ASP A 235 3.63 20.37 15.10
C ASP A 235 4.73 19.31 15.13
N MET A 236 5.98 19.70 14.96
CA MET A 236 7.13 18.77 15.07
C MET A 236 7.26 18.18 16.48
N THR A 237 6.99 18.97 17.52
CA THR A 237 6.92 18.47 18.90
C THR A 237 5.77 17.47 19.09
N LYS A 238 4.63 17.66 18.43
CA LYS A 238 3.54 16.68 18.41
C LYS A 238 3.95 15.36 17.74
N VAL A 239 4.75 15.40 16.69
CA VAL A 239 5.33 14.17 16.10
C VAL A 239 6.14 13.41 17.15
N VAL A 240 7.06 14.09 17.85
CA VAL A 240 7.90 13.47 18.88
C VAL A 240 7.04 12.84 19.98
N GLN A 241 6.06 13.58 20.51
CA GLN A 241 5.16 13.10 21.55
C GLN A 241 4.38 11.84 21.14
N ASN A 242 3.85 11.83 19.91
CA ASN A 242 3.12 10.67 19.42
C ASN A 242 4.04 9.47 19.20
N VAL A 243 5.25 9.65 18.69
CA VAL A 243 6.21 8.54 18.53
C VAL A 243 6.64 7.98 19.88
N ASP A 244 6.85 8.84 20.89
CA ASP A 244 7.23 8.42 22.24
C ASP A 244 6.10 7.65 22.98
N ALA A 245 4.86 7.80 22.54
CA ALA A 245 3.72 7.06 23.06
C ALA A 245 3.56 5.66 22.44
N ILE A 246 4.29 5.34 21.37
CA ILE A 246 4.25 4.01 20.73
C ILE A 246 5.05 3.01 21.57
N SER A 247 4.43 1.87 21.88
CA SER A 247 5.01 0.83 22.74
C SER A 247 5.89 -0.19 21.98
N ASN A 248 5.85 -0.19 20.64
CA ASN A 248 6.63 -1.09 19.79
C ASN A 248 8.15 -0.91 19.96
N THR A 249 8.91 -1.92 19.56
CA THR A 249 10.37 -1.90 19.58
C THR A 249 10.93 -2.38 18.23
N LEU A 250 12.17 -1.98 17.90
CA LEU A 250 12.84 -2.49 16.71
C LEU A 250 13.03 -4.02 16.83
N ALA A 251 12.71 -4.73 15.74
CA ALA A 251 13.07 -6.13 15.58
C ALA A 251 14.60 -6.27 15.57
N ALA A 252 15.10 -7.32 16.20
CA ALA A 252 16.56 -7.59 16.27
C ALA A 252 17.19 -7.78 14.88
N ASN A 253 16.42 -8.36 13.95
CA ASN A 253 16.79 -8.54 12.56
C ASN A 253 15.76 -7.87 11.65
N TYR A 254 16.22 -7.07 10.71
CA TYR A 254 15.40 -6.37 9.73
C TYR A 254 14.43 -7.31 8.99
N TRP A 255 14.90 -8.50 8.60
CA TRP A 255 14.16 -9.43 7.76
C TRP A 255 13.05 -10.19 8.48
N LEU A 256 13.01 -10.15 9.83
CA LEU A 256 11.87 -10.68 10.59
C LEU A 256 10.55 -9.98 10.24
N ASN A 257 10.64 -8.72 9.80
CA ASN A 257 9.47 -7.97 9.36
C ASN A 257 8.89 -8.46 8.02
N PHE A 258 9.68 -9.16 7.21
CA PHE A 258 9.32 -9.54 5.84
C PHE A 258 9.34 -11.05 5.60
N SER A 259 9.54 -11.83 6.64
CA SER A 259 9.52 -13.29 6.63
C SER A 259 8.11 -13.82 6.91
N PRO A 260 7.82 -15.11 6.65
CA PRO A 260 6.60 -15.76 7.14
C PRO A 260 6.43 -15.58 8.64
N ASN A 261 5.19 -15.54 9.12
CA ASN A 261 4.84 -15.27 10.53
C ASN A 261 5.35 -13.91 11.05
N ASN A 262 5.47 -12.93 10.18
CA ASN A 262 5.94 -11.60 10.56
C ASN A 262 4.99 -10.87 11.53
N ASN A 263 3.74 -11.31 11.67
CA ASN A 263 2.80 -10.86 12.70
C ASN A 263 3.37 -10.96 14.13
N THR A 264 4.37 -11.82 14.35
CA THR A 264 5.09 -11.95 15.63
C THR A 264 6.15 -10.86 15.86
N SER A 265 6.46 -10.04 14.84
CA SER A 265 7.47 -8.99 14.96
C SER A 265 7.03 -7.90 15.95
N SER A 266 7.92 -7.56 16.89
CA SER A 266 7.72 -6.45 17.83
C SER A 266 7.71 -5.07 17.14
N GLU A 267 8.14 -5.00 15.89
CA GLU A 267 8.27 -3.76 15.14
C GLU A 267 7.00 -3.37 14.39
N ILE A 268 6.15 -4.34 14.00
CA ILE A 268 4.95 -4.07 13.23
C ILE A 268 3.89 -3.42 14.14
N ILE A 269 3.47 -2.21 13.78
CA ILE A 269 2.46 -1.42 14.49
C ILE A 269 1.06 -1.70 13.96
N PHE A 270 0.94 -1.76 12.62
CA PHE A 270 -0.32 -2.05 11.94
C PHE A 270 -0.06 -2.77 10.61
N SER A 271 -0.85 -3.79 10.34
CA SER A 271 -0.73 -4.65 9.15
C SER A 271 -2.08 -4.99 8.53
N SER A 272 -2.08 -5.33 7.25
CA SER A 272 -3.17 -6.07 6.62
C SER A 272 -2.91 -7.56 6.80
N LYS A 273 -3.83 -8.25 7.48
CA LYS A 273 -3.67 -9.64 7.90
C LYS A 273 -3.76 -10.60 6.73
N ASN A 274 -2.87 -11.57 6.73
CA ASN A 274 -2.95 -12.76 5.91
C ASN A 274 -2.87 -14.01 6.80
N ASN A 275 -3.56 -15.06 6.40
CA ASN A 275 -3.55 -16.33 7.11
C ASN A 275 -3.19 -17.46 6.15
N LYS A 276 -2.28 -18.30 6.57
CA LYS A 276 -1.85 -19.50 5.84
C LYS A 276 -3.03 -20.33 5.38
N GLY A 277 -3.12 -20.54 4.06
CA GLY A 277 -4.19 -21.34 3.46
C GLY A 277 -5.59 -20.71 3.48
N GLY A 278 -5.71 -19.46 3.92
CA GLY A 278 -6.96 -18.73 4.03
C GLY A 278 -6.89 -17.35 3.38
N ASP A 279 -6.79 -16.29 4.17
CA ASP A 279 -6.82 -14.90 3.72
C ASP A 279 -5.45 -14.45 3.16
N GLY A 280 -5.08 -14.94 1.99
CA GLY A 280 -3.77 -14.66 1.36
C GLY A 280 -3.64 -13.34 0.59
N GLY A 281 -4.63 -12.53 0.59
CA GLY A 281 -4.81 -11.15 0.15
C GLY A 281 -3.79 -10.50 -0.79
N ASN A 282 -3.54 -11.06 -1.98
CA ASN A 282 -2.63 -10.50 -2.99
C ASN A 282 -1.15 -10.36 -2.58
N MET A 283 -0.74 -10.93 -1.45
CA MET A 283 0.65 -10.82 -0.98
C MET A 283 1.66 -11.31 -2.02
N GLN A 284 1.26 -12.25 -2.88
CA GLN A 284 2.05 -12.71 -4.02
C GLN A 284 2.52 -11.56 -4.94
N SER A 285 1.75 -10.48 -5.05
CA SER A 285 2.12 -9.32 -5.87
C SER A 285 3.48 -8.73 -5.46
N LYS A 286 3.85 -8.82 -4.17
CA LYS A 286 5.10 -8.24 -3.64
C LYS A 286 6.37 -8.87 -4.19
N TRP A 287 6.33 -10.11 -4.66
CA TRP A 287 7.46 -10.71 -5.38
C TRP A 287 7.15 -10.92 -6.88
N ARG A 288 5.90 -11.24 -7.24
CA ARG A 288 5.55 -11.47 -8.65
C ARG A 288 5.76 -10.24 -9.53
N MET A 289 5.52 -9.02 -9.01
CA MET A 289 5.75 -7.81 -9.78
C MET A 289 7.20 -7.64 -10.25
N SER A 290 8.15 -8.30 -9.59
CA SER A 290 9.58 -8.15 -9.83
C SER A 290 10.28 -9.42 -10.33
N ASN A 291 9.94 -10.60 -9.80
CA ASN A 291 10.55 -11.86 -10.19
C ASN A 291 10.32 -12.17 -11.69
N HIS A 292 11.29 -12.84 -12.29
CA HIS A 292 11.18 -13.35 -13.66
C HIS A 292 10.19 -14.51 -13.76
N TYR A 293 9.60 -14.73 -14.94
CA TYR A 293 8.66 -15.81 -15.24
C TYR A 293 9.21 -17.21 -14.90
N ASN A 294 10.52 -17.41 -15.05
CA ASN A 294 11.20 -18.70 -14.83
C ASN A 294 11.74 -18.88 -13.42
N GLN A 295 11.60 -17.91 -12.53
CA GLN A 295 11.99 -18.06 -11.12
C GLN A 295 10.98 -18.93 -10.36
N THR A 296 11.37 -19.43 -9.19
CA THR A 296 10.50 -20.14 -8.27
C THR A 296 10.62 -19.48 -6.89
N PRO A 297 9.59 -18.81 -6.36
CA PRO A 297 8.29 -18.60 -7.00
C PRO A 297 8.37 -17.73 -8.27
N ASP A 298 7.49 -18.04 -9.22
CA ASP A 298 7.37 -17.32 -10.47
C ASP A 298 6.97 -15.85 -10.29
N GLY A 299 7.21 -15.06 -11.30
CA GLY A 299 6.82 -13.65 -11.32
C GLY A 299 6.32 -13.18 -12.67
N TRP A 300 5.99 -11.90 -12.71
CA TRP A 300 5.50 -11.23 -13.92
C TRP A 300 6.60 -10.43 -14.64
N ASN A 301 7.81 -10.46 -14.11
CA ASN A 301 8.97 -9.77 -14.67
C ASN A 301 8.76 -8.27 -14.95
N GLY A 302 8.03 -7.56 -14.09
CA GLY A 302 7.64 -6.17 -14.31
C GLY A 302 8.65 -5.18 -13.74
N PHE A 303 8.54 -4.87 -12.47
CA PHE A 303 9.19 -3.76 -11.83
C PHE A 303 10.64 -4.05 -11.43
N ALA A 304 11.43 -2.98 -11.42
CA ALA A 304 12.83 -3.03 -11.03
C ALA A 304 13.20 -1.80 -10.19
N THR A 305 14.22 -1.94 -9.36
CA THR A 305 14.88 -0.81 -8.71
C THR A 305 15.81 -0.12 -9.67
N VAL A 306 15.83 1.21 -9.65
CA VAL A 306 16.71 2.03 -10.47
C VAL A 306 18.16 1.95 -9.96
N ALA A 307 19.13 1.92 -10.87
CA ALA A 307 20.55 1.78 -10.53
C ALA A 307 21.04 2.83 -9.52
N ASP A 308 20.65 4.10 -9.71
CA ASP A 308 21.01 5.19 -8.81
C ASP A 308 20.49 4.96 -7.37
N TYR A 309 19.25 4.48 -7.24
CA TYR A 309 18.70 4.16 -5.93
C TYR A 309 19.39 2.97 -5.27
N TYR A 310 19.67 1.92 -6.04
CA TYR A 310 20.40 0.75 -5.56
C TYR A 310 21.80 1.11 -5.05
N SER A 311 22.46 2.09 -5.69
CA SER A 311 23.80 2.55 -5.30
C SER A 311 23.84 3.27 -3.94
N ASN A 312 22.70 3.70 -3.38
CA ASN A 312 22.62 4.30 -2.05
C ASN A 312 22.88 3.30 -0.91
N PHE A 313 22.90 2.00 -1.20
CA PHE A 313 23.16 0.97 -0.20
C PHE A 313 24.63 0.55 -0.21
N ASN A 314 25.27 0.57 0.96
CA ASN A 314 26.57 -0.04 1.12
C ASN A 314 26.51 -1.54 0.80
N ALA A 315 27.58 -2.10 0.26
CA ALA A 315 27.64 -3.54 -0.05
C ALA A 315 27.44 -4.43 1.20
N ALA A 316 27.84 -3.94 2.37
CA ALA A 316 27.66 -4.63 3.65
C ALA A 316 26.30 -4.41 4.31
N ASP A 317 25.41 -3.58 3.73
CA ASP A 317 24.11 -3.28 4.33
C ASP A 317 23.21 -4.52 4.34
N ALA A 318 22.92 -5.03 5.52
CA ALA A 318 22.12 -6.25 5.72
C ALA A 318 20.69 -6.14 5.18
N ARG A 319 20.21 -4.94 4.87
CA ARG A 319 18.89 -4.72 4.25
C ARG A 319 18.87 -4.99 2.75
N ARG A 320 20.08 -5.11 2.13
CA ARG A 320 20.19 -5.44 0.69
C ARG A 320 19.92 -6.89 0.38
N THR A 321 20.32 -7.77 1.28
CA THR A 321 20.31 -9.20 1.00
C THR A 321 20.09 -10.01 2.27
N TYR A 322 19.36 -11.10 2.15
CA TYR A 322 19.10 -12.04 3.23
C TYR A 322 19.12 -13.46 2.71
N SER A 323 19.85 -14.31 3.41
CA SER A 323 19.99 -15.72 2.99
C SER A 323 19.84 -16.65 4.18
N THR A 324 19.05 -17.69 3.97
CA THR A 324 18.96 -18.84 4.85
C THR A 324 19.06 -20.11 4.00
N PRO A 325 19.37 -21.28 4.58
CA PRO A 325 19.33 -22.55 3.84
C PRO A 325 17.97 -22.81 3.19
N ASP A 326 16.89 -22.37 3.82
CA ASP A 326 15.53 -22.52 3.33
C ASP A 326 15.25 -21.64 2.09
N ILE A 327 15.69 -20.38 2.13
CA ILE A 327 15.59 -19.47 0.97
C ILE A 327 16.38 -20.04 -0.21
N ILE A 328 17.61 -20.49 -0.02
CA ILE A 328 18.41 -21.06 -1.11
C ILE A 328 17.80 -22.36 -1.64
N ARG A 329 17.29 -23.24 -0.76
CA ARG A 329 16.65 -24.48 -1.17
C ARG A 329 15.42 -24.24 -2.05
N ASN A 330 14.59 -23.24 -1.74
CA ASN A 330 13.30 -23.02 -2.39
C ASN A 330 13.33 -21.96 -3.50
N PHE A 331 14.20 -20.95 -3.40
CA PHE A 331 14.30 -19.85 -4.35
C PHE A 331 15.58 -19.87 -5.19
N GLY A 332 16.65 -20.48 -4.67
CA GLY A 332 17.95 -20.57 -5.35
C GLY A 332 18.83 -19.33 -5.25
N ASN A 333 18.32 -18.23 -4.72
CA ASN A 333 19.02 -16.94 -4.60
C ASN A 333 18.75 -16.34 -3.22
N PRO A 334 19.60 -15.44 -2.69
CA PRO A 334 19.27 -14.64 -1.53
C PRO A 334 18.00 -13.81 -1.78
N ALA A 335 17.21 -13.53 -0.74
CA ALA A 335 16.17 -12.51 -0.77
C ALA A 335 16.81 -11.10 -0.73
N GLY A 336 16.03 -10.08 -1.07
CA GLY A 336 16.47 -8.69 -1.13
C GLY A 336 16.58 -8.19 -2.56
N PHE A 337 17.63 -7.43 -2.84
CA PHE A 337 17.92 -7.00 -4.21
C PHE A 337 18.61 -8.11 -5.00
N LEU A 338 18.09 -8.39 -6.18
CA LEU A 338 18.60 -9.43 -7.09
C LEU A 338 19.34 -8.78 -8.26
N GLU A 339 20.62 -9.08 -8.36
CA GLU A 339 21.53 -8.61 -9.41
C GLU A 339 22.45 -9.74 -9.85
N GLY A 340 22.87 -9.75 -11.11
CA GLY A 340 23.75 -10.79 -11.67
C GLY A 340 23.03 -12.09 -12.00
N GLN A 341 23.77 -13.20 -11.99
CA GLN A 341 23.25 -14.52 -12.36
C GLN A 341 22.21 -15.03 -11.33
N MET A 342 21.06 -15.46 -11.86
CA MET A 342 20.03 -16.13 -11.05
C MET A 342 20.16 -17.65 -11.15
N PHE A 343 19.79 -18.34 -10.07
CA PHE A 343 19.89 -19.78 -9.96
C PHE A 343 18.52 -20.41 -9.71
N LYS A 344 18.38 -21.68 -10.11
CA LYS A 344 17.22 -22.51 -9.76
C LYS A 344 17.21 -22.83 -8.25
N PRO A 345 16.08 -23.29 -7.69
CA PRO A 345 16.04 -23.84 -6.32
C PRO A 345 17.22 -24.76 -6.05
N GLY A 346 17.85 -24.59 -4.88
CA GLY A 346 19.11 -25.26 -4.53
C GLY A 346 20.37 -24.42 -4.79
N GLY A 347 20.29 -23.33 -5.58
CA GLY A 347 21.35 -22.32 -5.73
C GLY A 347 22.59 -22.75 -6.52
N THR A 348 22.56 -23.86 -7.27
CA THR A 348 23.73 -24.38 -7.98
C THR A 348 23.59 -24.35 -9.50
N GLU A 349 22.40 -24.57 -10.04
CA GLU A 349 22.14 -24.58 -11.48
C GLU A 349 21.71 -23.19 -11.94
N ALA A 350 22.41 -22.65 -12.96
CA ALA A 350 22.09 -21.34 -13.55
C ALA A 350 20.69 -21.34 -14.17
N LEU A 351 19.85 -20.39 -13.76
CA LEU A 351 18.54 -20.18 -14.34
C LEU A 351 18.67 -19.56 -15.72
N LYS A 352 17.77 -19.93 -16.64
CA LYS A 352 17.70 -19.41 -18.00
C LYS A 352 16.55 -18.43 -18.15
N ASP A 353 16.73 -17.45 -19.06
CA ASP A 353 15.65 -16.60 -19.57
C ASP A 353 14.74 -17.37 -20.55
N ARG A 354 13.73 -16.71 -21.11
CA ARG A 354 12.81 -17.32 -22.09
C ARG A 354 13.47 -17.65 -23.43
N ASN A 355 14.66 -17.08 -23.70
CA ASN A 355 15.43 -17.33 -24.92
C ASN A 355 16.51 -18.42 -24.74
N GLY A 356 16.61 -19.01 -23.55
CA GLY A 356 17.60 -20.04 -23.22
C GLY A 356 18.97 -19.51 -22.80
N ASN A 357 19.16 -18.19 -22.69
CA ASN A 357 20.38 -17.58 -22.16
C ASN A 357 20.39 -17.65 -20.63
N ASN A 358 21.53 -17.45 -20.02
CA ASN A 358 21.61 -17.29 -18.58
C ASN A 358 20.79 -16.06 -18.15
N LEU A 359 19.94 -16.25 -17.11
CA LEU A 359 19.19 -15.14 -16.52
C LEU A 359 20.13 -14.31 -15.65
N VAL A 360 20.64 -13.23 -16.20
CA VAL A 360 21.59 -12.32 -15.56
C VAL A 360 20.96 -10.94 -15.46
N TYR A 361 20.57 -10.50 -14.27
CA TYR A 361 20.01 -9.17 -14.08
C TYR A 361 21.10 -8.11 -14.14
N SER A 362 20.92 -7.13 -15.04
CA SER A 362 21.77 -5.94 -15.13
C SER A 362 21.22 -4.80 -14.27
N LYS A 363 22.09 -3.87 -13.86
CA LYS A 363 21.63 -2.68 -13.10
C LYS A 363 20.91 -1.68 -14.00
N GLU A 364 21.34 -1.57 -15.23
CA GLU A 364 20.90 -0.54 -16.15
C GLU A 364 19.55 -0.86 -16.76
N VAL A 365 18.70 0.16 -16.83
CA VAL A 365 17.39 0.14 -17.46
C VAL A 365 17.29 1.29 -18.43
N THR A 366 16.61 1.10 -19.56
CA THR A 366 16.19 2.18 -20.45
C THR A 366 14.67 2.21 -20.57
N LEU A 367 14.10 3.40 -20.71
CA LEU A 367 12.66 3.57 -20.94
C LEU A 367 12.39 3.60 -22.43
N ILE A 368 12.17 2.43 -23.00
CA ILE A 368 11.81 2.28 -24.42
C ILE A 368 10.29 2.25 -24.57
N THR A 369 9.82 2.74 -25.72
CA THR A 369 8.38 2.79 -26.05
C THR A 369 7.91 1.62 -26.88
N SER A 370 8.82 0.88 -27.53
CA SER A 370 8.50 -0.31 -28.31
C SER A 370 9.76 -1.09 -28.75
N GLY A 371 9.61 -2.33 -29.11
CA GLY A 371 10.49 -3.07 -30.02
C GLY A 371 11.59 -3.91 -29.38
N LYS A 372 12.16 -3.55 -28.25
CA LYS A 372 13.24 -4.32 -27.61
C LYS A 372 12.78 -4.91 -26.27
N SER A 373 13.12 -6.17 -26.04
CA SER A 373 12.93 -6.77 -24.73
C SER A 373 13.97 -6.24 -23.74
N LEU A 374 13.51 -5.88 -22.55
CA LEU A 374 14.36 -5.57 -21.40
C LEU A 374 14.23 -6.67 -20.34
N GLU A 375 14.06 -7.92 -20.75
CA GLU A 375 13.70 -9.06 -19.89
C GLU A 375 14.60 -9.20 -18.67
N THR A 376 15.89 -8.91 -18.82
CA THR A 376 16.89 -9.04 -17.75
C THR A 376 17.33 -7.69 -17.15
N ALA A 377 16.80 -6.58 -17.64
CA ALA A 377 17.22 -5.25 -17.19
C ALA A 377 16.64 -4.86 -15.82
N GLY A 378 17.46 -4.18 -15.03
CA GLY A 378 17.11 -3.61 -13.72
C GLY A 378 17.28 -4.58 -12.54
N VAL A 379 17.69 -4.02 -11.42
CA VAL A 379 17.81 -4.75 -10.13
C VAL A 379 16.42 -5.14 -9.66
N ARG A 380 16.20 -6.43 -9.38
CA ARG A 380 14.91 -6.93 -8.93
C ARG A 380 14.80 -6.88 -7.40
N ALA A 381 13.57 -6.91 -6.90
CA ALA A 381 13.29 -6.86 -5.48
C ALA A 381 12.51 -8.11 -5.04
N PHE A 382 13.06 -8.81 -4.07
CA PHE A 382 12.42 -9.95 -3.41
C PHE A 382 12.41 -9.69 -1.91
N LYS A 383 11.64 -8.68 -1.49
CA LYS A 383 11.65 -8.18 -0.11
C LYS A 383 10.86 -9.06 0.84
N TYR A 384 9.62 -9.39 0.49
CA TYR A 384 8.83 -10.32 1.28
C TYR A 384 9.22 -11.74 0.91
N VAL A 385 9.79 -12.47 1.86
CA VAL A 385 10.11 -13.90 1.71
C VAL A 385 8.81 -14.69 1.92
N PRO A 386 8.29 -15.37 0.91
CA PRO A 386 7.02 -16.08 1.06
C PRO A 386 7.12 -17.29 1.99
N ASP A 387 6.00 -17.71 2.53
CA ASP A 387 5.84 -19.05 3.04
C ASP A 387 5.91 -20.02 1.84
N PHE A 388 7.07 -20.66 1.64
CA PHE A 388 7.30 -21.53 0.49
C PHE A 388 6.39 -22.76 0.47
N ASP A 389 5.83 -23.17 1.60
CA ASP A 389 4.86 -24.25 1.69
C ASP A 389 3.45 -23.82 1.26
N ASN A 390 3.18 -22.48 1.24
CA ASN A 390 1.88 -21.90 0.93
C ASN A 390 1.99 -20.64 0.05
N ILE A 391 2.72 -20.72 -1.03
CA ILE A 391 2.99 -19.60 -1.94
C ILE A 391 1.68 -18.94 -2.43
N GLY A 392 0.62 -19.72 -2.65
CA GLY A 392 -0.68 -19.21 -3.10
C GLY A 392 -1.39 -18.33 -2.07
N GLN A 393 -1.25 -18.68 -0.80
CA GLN A 393 -1.87 -18.01 0.35
C GLN A 393 -0.87 -17.97 1.50
N PRO A 394 0.14 -17.09 1.43
CA PRO A 394 1.21 -17.01 2.40
C PRO A 394 0.76 -16.38 3.71
N ASP A 395 1.51 -16.65 4.76
CA ASP A 395 1.28 -16.18 6.12
C ASP A 395 1.94 -14.81 6.42
N ASN A 396 2.44 -14.14 5.39
CA ASN A 396 3.05 -12.83 5.57
C ASN A 396 1.96 -11.76 5.65
N ASP A 397 1.88 -11.03 6.76
CA ASP A 397 1.11 -9.79 6.82
C ASP A 397 1.74 -8.69 5.96
N LEU A 398 0.91 -7.87 5.28
CA LEU A 398 1.39 -6.64 4.67
C LEU A 398 1.61 -5.59 5.76
N ILE A 399 2.82 -5.08 5.86
CA ILE A 399 3.15 -4.01 6.79
C ILE A 399 2.64 -2.67 6.24
N LEU A 400 1.82 -1.98 7.02
CA LEU A 400 1.36 -0.62 6.75
C LEU A 400 2.09 0.40 7.61
N MET A 401 2.39 0.04 8.87
CA MET A 401 3.07 0.90 9.84
C MET A 401 4.06 0.07 10.65
N ARG A 402 5.29 0.55 10.79
CA ARG A 402 6.33 -0.10 11.61
C ARG A 402 7.20 0.89 12.37
N TYR A 403 7.79 0.44 13.46
CA TYR A 403 8.44 1.29 14.45
C TYR A 403 9.70 1.99 13.92
N ALA A 404 10.43 1.41 12.97
CA ALA A 404 11.58 2.09 12.35
C ALA A 404 11.15 3.38 11.60
N ASP A 405 9.98 3.37 10.92
CA ASP A 405 9.43 4.59 10.31
C ASP A 405 9.07 5.62 11.41
N ALA A 406 8.44 5.19 12.51
CA ALA A 406 8.15 6.07 13.65
C ALA A 406 9.43 6.73 14.20
N LEU A 407 10.49 5.96 14.39
CA LEU A 407 11.76 6.49 14.85
C LEU A 407 12.39 7.50 13.88
N LEU A 408 12.30 7.24 12.57
CA LEU A 408 12.79 8.15 11.54
C LEU A 408 11.91 9.41 11.42
N MET A 409 10.59 9.31 11.66
CA MET A 409 9.71 10.47 11.79
C MET A 409 10.12 11.35 12.99
N LYS A 410 10.42 10.74 14.14
CA LYS A 410 10.93 11.46 15.33
C LYS A 410 12.26 12.16 15.03
N ALA A 411 13.22 11.47 14.42
CA ALA A 411 14.50 12.07 14.06
C ALA A 411 14.32 13.26 13.11
N GLU A 412 13.46 13.13 12.11
CA GLU A 412 13.13 14.21 11.17
C GLU A 412 12.46 15.41 11.86
N ALA A 413 11.48 15.15 12.72
CA ALA A 413 10.75 16.19 13.45
C ALA A 413 11.70 17.01 14.34
N ILE A 414 12.63 16.35 15.03
CA ILE A 414 13.65 17.03 15.84
C ILE A 414 14.58 17.86 14.95
N ALA A 415 15.05 17.31 13.83
CA ALA A 415 15.87 18.04 12.86
C ALA A 415 15.15 19.26 12.24
N ARG A 416 13.80 19.27 12.25
CA ARG A 416 12.95 20.39 11.82
C ARG A 416 12.54 21.33 12.95
N GLY A 417 13.11 21.21 14.15
CA GLY A 417 12.87 22.11 15.28
C GLY A 417 11.87 21.62 16.33
N GLY A 418 11.45 20.37 16.26
CA GLY A 418 10.65 19.73 17.33
C GLY A 418 11.48 19.54 18.60
N SER A 419 10.81 19.59 19.77
CA SER A 419 11.44 19.40 21.07
C SER A 419 11.89 17.94 21.25
N GLY A 420 13.09 17.74 21.79
CA GLY A 420 13.64 16.43 22.10
C GLY A 420 15.07 16.24 21.58
N SER A 421 15.53 15.00 21.60
CA SER A 421 16.84 14.60 21.08
C SER A 421 16.69 13.42 20.13
N VAL A 422 17.44 13.43 19.03
CA VAL A 422 17.55 12.27 18.12
C VAL A 422 18.15 11.08 18.86
N GLY A 423 18.98 11.34 19.89
CA GLY A 423 19.59 10.29 20.71
C GLY A 423 20.37 9.29 19.85
N ASP A 424 20.07 8.01 20.08
CA ASP A 424 20.73 6.88 19.41
C ASP A 424 19.96 6.32 18.20
N ILE A 425 18.88 6.97 17.75
CA ILE A 425 17.99 6.46 16.67
C ILE A 425 18.81 6.03 15.45
N MET A 426 19.65 6.93 14.92
CA MET A 426 20.44 6.67 13.72
C MET A 426 21.45 5.53 13.94
N THR A 427 22.03 5.47 15.12
CA THR A 427 22.98 4.40 15.52
C THR A 427 22.29 3.05 15.63
N ARG A 428 21.11 2.97 16.25
CA ARG A 428 20.35 1.73 16.38
C ARG A 428 19.96 1.12 15.03
N LEU A 429 19.48 1.95 14.11
CA LEU A 429 19.14 1.50 12.75
C LEU A 429 20.39 1.03 12.00
N ALA A 430 21.47 1.78 12.07
CA ALA A 430 22.73 1.45 11.42
C ALA A 430 23.37 0.17 12.00
N THR A 431 23.35 -0.01 13.32
CA THR A 431 23.84 -1.22 13.99
C THR A 431 23.08 -2.45 13.51
N ARG A 432 21.74 -2.38 13.43
CA ARG A 432 20.91 -3.46 12.88
C ARG A 432 21.23 -3.77 11.42
N ALA A 433 21.55 -2.73 10.63
CA ALA A 433 21.91 -2.86 9.22
C ALA A 433 23.39 -3.26 8.99
N GLY A 434 24.21 -3.28 10.03
CA GLY A 434 25.64 -3.61 9.93
C GLY A 434 26.48 -2.54 9.19
N VAL A 435 26.07 -1.27 9.25
CA VAL A 435 26.71 -0.15 8.56
C VAL A 435 26.99 1.03 9.51
N ALA A 436 27.77 2.01 9.07
CA ALA A 436 27.95 3.26 9.80
C ALA A 436 26.64 4.09 9.82
N PRO A 437 26.33 4.79 10.93
CA PRO A 437 25.14 5.61 11.03
C PRO A 437 25.18 6.81 10.06
N ALA A 438 24.06 7.08 9.42
CA ALA A 438 23.89 8.30 8.65
C ALA A 438 23.85 9.51 9.61
N PRO A 439 24.32 10.70 9.19
CA PRO A 439 24.18 11.91 9.98
C PRO A 439 22.71 12.21 10.33
N ALA A 440 22.47 12.73 11.54
CA ALA A 440 21.13 13.17 11.97
C ALA A 440 20.73 14.54 11.37
N THR A 441 21.12 14.80 10.14
CA THR A 441 20.70 15.95 9.31
C THR A 441 19.53 15.56 8.44
N LEU A 442 18.80 16.53 7.91
CA LEU A 442 17.66 16.26 7.01
C LEU A 442 18.06 15.39 5.81
N ASP A 443 19.19 15.67 5.17
CA ASP A 443 19.67 14.85 4.05
C ASP A 443 20.07 13.44 4.49
N GLY A 444 20.73 13.29 5.64
CA GLY A 444 21.09 11.99 6.19
C GLY A 444 19.85 11.15 6.58
N ILE A 445 18.86 11.79 7.17
CA ILE A 445 17.57 11.16 7.52
C ILE A 445 16.81 10.76 6.25
N TYR A 446 16.75 11.62 5.22
CA TYR A 446 16.11 11.28 3.94
C TYR A 446 16.77 10.07 3.28
N ALA A 447 18.10 10.03 3.28
CA ALA A 447 18.86 8.89 2.75
C ALA A 447 18.58 7.61 3.57
N GLU A 448 18.53 7.72 4.90
CA GLU A 448 18.26 6.56 5.76
C GLU A 448 16.81 6.09 5.63
N ARG A 449 15.83 6.98 5.52
CA ARG A 449 14.44 6.64 5.22
C ARG A 449 14.34 5.85 3.91
N GLY A 450 15.07 6.28 2.86
CA GLY A 450 15.12 5.55 1.59
C GLY A 450 15.69 4.14 1.74
N ARG A 451 16.77 3.96 2.54
CA ARG A 451 17.36 2.61 2.78
C ARG A 451 16.48 1.74 3.67
N GLU A 452 15.91 2.33 4.71
CA GLU A 452 15.10 1.59 5.68
C GLU A 452 13.76 1.14 5.10
N LEU A 453 13.07 2.03 4.41
CA LEU A 453 11.69 1.86 3.95
C LEU A 453 11.58 1.54 2.45
N TRP A 454 12.65 0.99 1.85
CA TRP A 454 12.61 0.70 0.42
C TRP A 454 11.46 -0.24 0.04
N TRP A 455 10.70 0.14 -0.99
CA TRP A 455 9.54 -0.58 -1.51
C TRP A 455 8.41 -0.82 -0.47
N GLU A 456 8.21 0.13 0.46
CA GLU A 456 7.13 0.07 1.46
C GLU A 456 6.02 1.13 1.25
N GLY A 457 6.02 1.86 0.11
CA GLY A 457 4.96 2.83 -0.22
C GLY A 457 5.13 4.21 0.45
N TRP A 458 6.33 4.58 0.90
CA TRP A 458 6.55 5.87 1.58
C TRP A 458 7.43 6.85 0.82
N ARG A 459 8.08 6.40 -0.27
CA ARG A 459 9.14 7.19 -0.92
C ARG A 459 8.62 8.49 -1.53
N ARG A 460 7.43 8.51 -2.14
CA ARG A 460 6.83 9.71 -2.70
C ARG A 460 6.53 10.76 -1.61
N ASN A 461 5.85 10.35 -0.54
CA ASN A 461 5.52 11.24 0.59
C ASN A 461 6.80 11.87 1.17
N ASP A 462 7.86 11.08 1.37
CA ASP A 462 9.15 11.57 1.80
C ASP A 462 9.78 12.54 0.79
N ALA A 463 9.82 12.17 -0.48
CA ALA A 463 10.45 12.99 -1.52
C ALA A 463 9.78 14.37 -1.67
N ILE A 464 8.45 14.44 -1.54
CA ILE A 464 7.71 15.71 -1.54
C ILE A 464 8.09 16.55 -0.33
N ARG A 465 8.04 15.97 0.88
CA ARG A 465 8.31 16.68 2.14
C ARG A 465 9.75 17.21 2.23
N PHE A 466 10.69 16.51 1.63
CA PHE A 466 12.10 16.92 1.54
C PHE A 466 12.43 17.77 0.30
N GLY A 467 11.42 18.12 -0.54
CA GLY A 467 11.62 18.94 -1.73
C GLY A 467 12.43 18.27 -2.85
N LYS A 468 12.45 16.93 -2.89
CA LYS A 468 13.24 16.13 -3.85
C LYS A 468 12.39 15.54 -4.98
N PHE A 469 11.05 15.53 -4.86
CA PHE A 469 10.16 14.78 -5.74
C PHE A 469 10.20 15.24 -7.21
N LEU A 470 10.19 16.53 -7.43
CA LEU A 470 10.17 17.11 -8.79
C LEU A 470 11.53 17.14 -9.47
N ALA A 471 12.62 16.96 -8.73
CA ALA A 471 13.99 17.05 -9.24
C ALA A 471 14.28 16.06 -10.38
N ALA A 472 15.20 16.43 -11.26
CA ALA A 472 15.76 15.54 -12.25
C ALA A 472 16.42 14.32 -11.59
N ARG A 473 16.32 13.16 -12.22
CA ARG A 473 16.93 11.89 -11.78
C ARG A 473 17.16 10.99 -13.00
N GLY A 474 17.95 9.96 -12.87
CA GLY A 474 18.43 9.07 -13.94
C GLY A 474 17.51 8.92 -15.17
N LEU A 475 16.43 8.16 -15.01
CA LEU A 475 15.47 7.91 -16.12
C LEU A 475 14.45 9.05 -16.35
N LYS A 476 14.53 10.13 -15.58
CA LYS A 476 13.75 11.37 -15.73
C LYS A 476 14.71 12.57 -15.65
N PRO A 477 15.48 12.88 -16.71
CA PRO A 477 16.58 13.86 -16.68
C PRO A 477 16.11 15.32 -16.77
N TYR A 478 14.96 15.64 -16.17
CA TYR A 478 14.38 16.99 -16.14
C TYR A 478 13.64 17.22 -14.82
N THR A 479 13.52 18.48 -14.44
CA THR A 479 12.65 18.90 -13.33
C THR A 479 11.21 18.87 -13.81
N SER A 480 10.36 18.18 -13.06
CA SER A 480 8.93 18.09 -13.38
C SER A 480 8.19 19.38 -13.06
N ASP A 481 7.09 19.64 -13.78
CA ASP A 481 6.17 20.69 -13.43
C ASP A 481 5.58 20.46 -12.03
N LYS A 482 5.32 21.56 -11.31
CA LYS A 482 4.80 21.55 -9.94
C LYS A 482 3.44 20.86 -9.79
N LYS A 483 2.62 20.81 -10.86
CA LYS A 483 1.34 20.11 -10.85
C LYS A 483 1.46 18.65 -10.43
N TYR A 484 2.60 17.99 -10.74
CA TYR A 484 2.82 16.59 -10.45
C TYR A 484 3.02 16.26 -8.96
N VAL A 485 3.04 17.26 -8.07
CA VAL A 485 2.99 17.01 -6.62
C VAL A 485 1.67 16.39 -6.19
N LEU A 486 0.56 16.75 -6.84
CA LEU A 486 -0.73 16.09 -6.67
C LEU A 486 -1.09 15.32 -7.96
N TYR A 487 -1.75 14.22 -7.78
CA TYR A 487 -2.38 13.54 -8.91
C TYR A 487 -3.65 14.27 -9.34
N PRO A 488 -4.03 14.20 -10.62
CA PRO A 488 -5.28 14.79 -11.08
C PRO A 488 -6.48 14.09 -10.42
N ILE A 489 -7.56 14.84 -10.25
CA ILE A 489 -8.86 14.21 -9.98
C ILE A 489 -9.26 13.41 -11.24
N PRO A 490 -9.61 12.12 -11.11
CA PRO A 490 -9.98 11.31 -12.26
C PRO A 490 -11.11 11.94 -13.06
N ALA A 491 -11.02 11.90 -14.39
CA ALA A 491 -12.00 12.56 -15.26
C ALA A 491 -13.46 12.19 -14.94
N GLN A 492 -13.71 10.91 -14.59
CA GLN A 492 -15.07 10.45 -14.23
C GLN A 492 -15.56 11.05 -12.90
N ALA A 493 -14.67 11.40 -11.98
CA ALA A 493 -15.08 11.97 -10.70
C ALA A 493 -15.54 13.43 -10.84
N LEU A 494 -15.11 14.12 -11.89
CA LEU A 494 -15.46 15.53 -12.16
C LEU A 494 -16.90 15.73 -12.65
N PHE A 495 -17.69 14.67 -12.86
CA PHE A 495 -19.14 14.81 -13.00
C PHE A 495 -19.81 15.28 -11.72
N ASN A 496 -19.14 15.18 -10.59
CA ASN A 496 -19.57 15.75 -9.32
C ASN A 496 -19.24 17.24 -9.27
N ALA A 497 -20.29 18.08 -9.12
CA ALA A 497 -20.17 19.53 -9.17
C ALA A 497 -19.30 20.14 -8.07
N ASN A 498 -19.08 19.42 -6.95
CA ASN A 498 -18.27 19.92 -5.83
C ASN A 498 -16.76 19.60 -5.96
N LEU A 499 -16.39 18.75 -6.92
CA LEU A 499 -15.00 18.44 -7.23
C LEU A 499 -14.47 19.38 -8.32
N THR A 500 -13.25 19.82 -8.17
CA THR A 500 -12.55 20.62 -9.18
C THR A 500 -11.24 19.96 -9.56
N GLN A 501 -10.80 20.14 -10.79
CA GLN A 501 -9.50 19.58 -11.20
C GLN A 501 -8.36 20.28 -10.45
N ASN A 502 -7.33 19.53 -10.11
CA ASN A 502 -6.10 20.09 -9.54
C ASN A 502 -5.41 21.02 -10.55
N PRO A 503 -4.81 22.14 -10.10
CA PRO A 503 -4.21 23.13 -10.99
C PRO A 503 -3.17 22.52 -11.95
N GLY A 504 -3.30 22.85 -13.22
CA GLY A 504 -2.37 22.43 -14.28
C GLY A 504 -2.79 21.16 -15.06
N TYR A 505 -3.91 20.52 -14.67
CA TYR A 505 -4.48 19.39 -15.41
C TYR A 505 -5.70 19.76 -16.23
#